data_e4c55d4fcdb09e385bdae8025dac656f
#
_entry.id   e4c55d4fcdb09e385bdae8025dac656f
#
_cell.length_a   1.000
_cell.length_b   1.000
_cell.length_c   1.000
_cell.angle_alpha   90.00
_cell.angle_beta   90.00
_cell.angle_gamma   90.00
#
_symmetry.space_group_name_H-M   'P 1'
#
loop_
_entity.id
_entity.type
_entity.pdbx_description
1 polymer ?
#
loop_
_entity_poly.entity_id
_entity_poly.type
_entity_poly.pdbx_seq_one_letter_code
_entity_poly.pdbx_strand_id
1 'polypeptide(L)'
;MRDSQIRFIRQLGFPGTQFPDSFYSALMFQPRAVGCVVALGVLLQSAWPFLALSAALWWSTLFPSFNLFDAIYNSLVAYPRGLRPLGAAPAPRRFAQGLAGTVAMVIGVALLMEVTTFAWIFQGLFVVASMAVVF
;
A
#
# COMPACT_ATOMS: atom_id res chain seq x y z
N MET A 1 20.28 4.61 8.48
CA MET A 1 18.96 3.97 8.63
C MET A 1 18.91 3.26 9.97
N ARG A 2 17.78 3.33 10.66
CA ARG A 2 17.61 2.66 11.96
C ARG A 2 17.45 1.15 11.78
N ASP A 3 17.80 0.38 12.81
CA ASP A 3 17.66 -1.10 12.76
C ASP A 3 16.21 -1.55 12.55
N SER A 4 15.24 -0.82 13.11
CA SER A 4 13.81 -1.09 12.89
C SER A 4 13.41 -0.92 11.43
N GLN A 5 13.96 0.07 10.73
CA GLN A 5 13.70 0.30 9.32
C GLN A 5 14.31 -0.81 8.45
N ILE A 6 15.51 -1.25 8.78
CA ILE A 6 16.16 -2.36 8.08
C ILE A 6 15.37 -3.65 8.26
N ARG A 7 14.88 -3.92 9.48
CA ARG A 7 14.03 -5.09 9.74
C ARG A 7 12.74 -5.04 8.92
N PHE A 8 12.11 -3.88 8.83
CA PHE A 8 10.91 -3.69 8.01
C PHE A 8 11.19 -4.03 6.54
N ILE A 9 12.29 -3.52 5.99
CA ILE A 9 12.67 -3.79 4.59
C ILE A 9 12.87 -5.29 4.37
N ARG A 10 13.52 -5.98 5.31
CA ARG A 10 13.73 -7.42 5.21
C ARG A 10 12.43 -8.21 5.31
N GLN A 11 11.49 -7.77 6.13
CA GLN A 11 10.16 -8.40 6.24
C GLN A 11 9.39 -8.33 4.92
N LEU A 12 9.64 -7.32 4.10
CA LEU A 12 9.07 -7.21 2.77
C LEU A 12 9.73 -8.13 1.74
N GLY A 13 10.77 -8.86 2.15
CA GLY A 13 11.44 -9.84 1.30
C GLY A 13 12.70 -9.34 0.58
N PHE A 14 13.16 -8.13 0.86
CA PHE A 14 14.39 -7.61 0.27
C PHE A 14 15.60 -8.15 1.01
N PRO A 15 16.57 -8.81 0.31
CA PRO A 15 17.76 -9.36 0.94
C PRO A 15 18.79 -8.29 1.27
N GLY A 16 19.72 -8.63 2.18
CA GLY A 16 20.85 -7.78 2.52
C GLY A 16 20.74 -7.11 3.88
N THR A 17 21.81 -6.42 4.26
CA THR A 17 21.93 -5.74 5.55
C THR A 17 22.13 -4.23 5.39
N GLN A 18 22.42 -3.78 4.17
CA GLN A 18 22.64 -2.37 3.87
C GLN A 18 21.75 -1.93 2.71
N PHE A 19 21.09 -0.79 2.89
CA PHE A 19 20.21 -0.21 1.90
C PHE A 19 20.50 1.29 1.80
N PRO A 20 20.24 1.92 0.62
CA PRO A 20 20.29 3.39 0.53
C PRO A 20 19.34 4.03 1.54
N ASP A 21 19.72 5.18 2.10
CA ASP A 21 18.89 5.87 3.10
C ASP A 21 17.50 6.23 2.57
N SER A 22 17.38 6.49 1.27
CA SER A 22 16.11 6.77 0.60
C SER A 22 15.22 5.53 0.43
N PHE A 23 15.75 4.31 0.62
CA PHE A 23 15.01 3.08 0.30
C PHE A 23 13.81 2.85 1.20
N TYR A 24 13.97 3.13 2.51
CA TYR A 24 12.84 3.04 3.44
C TYR A 24 11.72 4.01 3.06
N SER A 25 12.05 5.27 2.75
CA SER A 25 11.06 6.27 2.32
C SER A 25 10.39 5.85 1.00
N ALA A 26 11.15 5.27 0.07
CA ALA A 26 10.61 4.75 -1.18
C ALA A 26 9.58 3.65 -0.93
N LEU A 27 9.90 2.70 -0.06
CA LEU A 27 8.97 1.60 0.28
C LEU A 27 7.76 2.07 1.07
N MET A 28 7.88 3.16 1.84
CA MET A 28 6.77 3.74 2.59
C MET A 28 5.83 4.59 1.74
N PHE A 29 6.21 4.90 0.50
CA PHE A 29 5.34 5.68 -0.40
C PHE A 29 4.00 4.98 -0.63
N GLN A 30 4.01 3.70 -0.94
CA GLN A 30 2.77 2.95 -1.19
C GLN A 30 1.86 2.87 0.04
N PRO A 31 2.33 2.47 1.25
CA PRO A 31 1.48 2.48 2.44
C PRO A 31 0.90 3.84 2.76
N ARG A 32 1.67 4.91 2.58
CA ARG A 32 1.20 6.28 2.82
C ARG A 32 0.13 6.68 1.81
N ALA A 33 0.32 6.36 0.52
CA ALA A 33 -0.68 6.61 -0.52
C ALA A 33 -1.97 5.83 -0.24
N VAL A 34 -1.85 4.56 0.11
CA VAL A 34 -2.98 3.71 0.50
C VAL A 34 -3.71 4.31 1.69
N GLY A 35 -2.99 4.73 2.72
CA GLY A 35 -3.57 5.38 3.90
C GLY A 35 -4.36 6.64 3.57
N CYS A 36 -3.85 7.46 2.65
CA CYS A 36 -4.56 8.67 2.20
C CYS A 36 -5.86 8.32 1.48
N VAL A 37 -5.86 7.32 0.60
CA VAL A 37 -7.06 6.88 -0.11
C VAL A 37 -8.08 6.27 0.84
N VAL A 38 -7.62 5.47 1.81
CA VAL A 38 -8.49 4.90 2.85
C VAL A 38 -9.13 6.00 3.68
N ALA A 39 -8.36 6.99 4.12
CA ALA A 39 -8.88 8.14 4.86
C ALA A 39 -9.96 8.88 4.06
N LEU A 40 -9.70 9.13 2.77
CA LEU A 40 -10.67 9.76 1.89
C LEU A 40 -11.95 8.92 1.76
N GLY A 41 -11.81 7.62 1.57
CA GLY A 41 -12.96 6.71 1.48
C GLY A 41 -13.79 6.69 2.76
N VAL A 42 -13.14 6.66 3.94
CA VAL A 42 -13.82 6.69 5.23
C VAL A 42 -14.55 8.01 5.45
N LEU A 43 -13.89 9.14 5.14
CA LEU A 43 -14.50 10.47 5.31
C LEU A 43 -15.71 10.67 4.40
N LEU A 44 -15.63 10.20 3.15
CA LEU A 44 -16.72 10.33 2.17
C LEU A 44 -17.76 9.23 2.29
N GLN A 45 -17.44 8.12 2.96
CA GLN A 45 -18.26 6.90 3.01
C GLN A 45 -18.71 6.47 1.61
N SER A 46 -17.78 6.53 0.66
CA SER A 46 -18.01 6.18 -0.73
C SER A 46 -17.30 4.86 -1.06
N ALA A 47 -17.97 3.99 -1.81
CA ALA A 47 -17.40 2.74 -2.28
C ALA A 47 -16.28 2.94 -3.30
N TRP A 48 -16.32 4.01 -4.08
CA TRP A 48 -15.44 4.19 -5.23
C TRP A 48 -13.96 4.32 -4.88
N PRO A 49 -13.54 5.07 -3.84
CA PRO A 49 -12.13 5.08 -3.45
C PRO A 49 -11.62 3.69 -3.07
N PHE A 50 -12.42 2.90 -2.36
CA PHE A 50 -12.05 1.54 -1.97
C PHE A 50 -11.94 0.61 -3.16
N LEU A 51 -12.87 0.68 -4.09
CA LEU A 51 -12.85 -0.15 -5.31
C LEU A 51 -11.70 0.23 -6.23
N ALA A 52 -11.42 1.51 -6.39
CA ALA A 52 -10.27 2.00 -7.16
C ALA A 52 -8.96 1.54 -6.52
N LEU A 53 -8.86 1.63 -5.20
CA LEU A 53 -7.68 1.17 -4.46
C LEU A 53 -7.49 -0.34 -4.61
N SER A 54 -8.58 -1.11 -4.53
CA SER A 54 -8.55 -2.56 -4.74
C SER A 54 -8.01 -2.90 -6.13
N ALA A 55 -8.52 -2.24 -7.16
CA ALA A 55 -8.06 -2.45 -8.53
C ALA A 55 -6.56 -2.14 -8.67
N ALA A 56 -6.09 -1.02 -8.10
CA ALA A 56 -4.70 -0.64 -8.16
C ALA A 56 -3.79 -1.63 -7.42
N LEU A 57 -4.20 -2.07 -6.23
CA LEU A 57 -3.42 -3.02 -5.43
C LEU A 57 -3.36 -4.41 -6.07
N TRP A 58 -4.47 -4.90 -6.60
CA TRP A 58 -4.49 -6.18 -7.30
C TRP A 58 -3.69 -6.14 -8.60
N TRP A 59 -3.80 -5.04 -9.35
CA TRP A 59 -2.95 -4.86 -10.53
C TRP A 59 -1.47 -4.93 -10.16
N SER A 60 -1.08 -4.23 -9.09
CA SER A 60 0.30 -4.22 -8.63
C SER A 60 0.76 -5.58 -8.12
N THR A 61 -0.15 -6.38 -7.55
CA THR A 61 0.13 -7.74 -7.08
C THR A 61 0.34 -8.71 -8.25
N LEU A 62 -0.53 -8.65 -9.25
CA LEU A 62 -0.46 -9.54 -10.41
C LEU A 62 0.69 -9.17 -11.35
N PHE A 63 1.02 -7.90 -11.44
CA PHE A 63 2.07 -7.39 -12.32
C PHE A 63 3.07 -6.57 -11.51
N PRO A 64 3.97 -7.22 -10.73
CA PRO A 64 4.85 -6.49 -9.81
C PRO A 64 5.82 -5.55 -10.52
N SER A 65 6.20 -5.82 -11.77
CA SER A 65 7.05 -4.92 -12.56
C SER A 65 6.31 -3.67 -13.05
N PHE A 66 4.97 -3.66 -12.99
CA PHE A 66 4.11 -2.56 -13.40
C PHE A 66 3.29 -2.02 -12.22
N ASN A 67 3.83 -2.08 -11.01
CA ASN A 67 3.19 -1.56 -9.81
C ASN A 67 2.91 -0.07 -9.98
N LEU A 68 1.62 0.32 -9.87
CA LEU A 68 1.19 1.70 -10.11
C LEU A 68 1.80 2.68 -9.10
N PHE A 69 1.86 2.29 -7.83
CA PHE A 69 2.44 3.13 -6.77
C PHE A 69 3.94 3.33 -6.98
N ASP A 70 4.65 2.26 -7.31
CA ASP A 70 6.09 2.33 -7.58
C ASP A 70 6.37 3.14 -8.85
N ALA A 71 5.52 3.02 -9.88
CA ALA A 71 5.65 3.82 -11.10
C ALA A 71 5.49 5.31 -10.81
N ILE A 72 4.51 5.67 -9.99
CA ILE A 72 4.31 7.07 -9.57
C ILE A 72 5.52 7.56 -8.79
N TYR A 73 5.98 6.79 -7.81
CA TYR A 73 7.15 7.14 -7.02
C TYR A 73 8.39 7.31 -7.92
N ASN A 74 8.66 6.35 -8.79
CA ASN A 74 9.83 6.38 -9.66
C ASN A 74 9.80 7.61 -10.58
N SER A 75 8.64 7.90 -11.17
CA SER A 75 8.49 9.01 -12.12
C SER A 75 8.55 10.39 -11.45
N LEU A 76 7.95 10.54 -10.27
CA LEU A 76 7.80 11.85 -9.61
C LEU A 76 8.89 12.13 -8.58
N VAL A 77 9.50 11.12 -8.00
CA VAL A 77 10.45 11.29 -6.90
C VAL A 77 11.82 10.73 -7.25
N ALA A 78 11.91 9.45 -7.63
CA ALA A 78 13.21 8.79 -7.78
C ALA A 78 14.02 9.37 -8.95
N TYR A 79 13.47 9.40 -10.16
CA TYR A 79 14.20 9.88 -11.34
C TYR A 79 14.55 11.37 -11.26
N PRO A 80 13.61 12.28 -10.88
CA PRO A 80 13.95 13.69 -10.77
C PRO A 80 15.01 14.01 -9.72
N ARG A 81 15.11 13.19 -8.66
CA ARG A 81 16.07 13.40 -7.57
C ARG A 81 17.32 12.53 -7.71
N GLY A 82 17.45 11.74 -8.78
CA GLY A 82 18.57 10.84 -8.93
C GLY A 82 18.62 9.70 -7.91
N LEU A 83 17.47 9.35 -7.31
CA LEU A 83 17.37 8.27 -6.35
C LEU A 83 17.22 6.92 -7.07
N ARG A 84 17.53 5.84 -6.34
CA ARG A 84 17.36 4.48 -6.88
C ARG A 84 15.87 4.20 -7.07
N PRO A 85 15.43 3.82 -8.29
CA PRO A 85 14.03 3.46 -8.52
C PRO A 85 13.69 2.12 -7.88
N LEU A 86 12.38 1.93 -7.56
CA LEU A 86 11.89 0.66 -7.04
C LEU A 86 11.73 -0.34 -8.18
N GLY A 87 12.20 -1.57 -7.94
CA GLY A 87 12.01 -2.70 -8.83
C GLY A 87 10.78 -3.52 -8.48
N ALA A 88 10.66 -4.70 -9.11
CA ALA A 88 9.55 -5.62 -8.87
C ALA A 88 9.47 -6.04 -7.39
N ALA A 89 8.24 -6.12 -6.86
CA ALA A 89 8.02 -6.46 -5.45
C ALA A 89 8.35 -7.94 -5.17
N PRO A 90 9.06 -8.23 -4.06
CA PRO A 90 9.22 -9.60 -3.56
C PRO A 90 7.88 -10.21 -3.11
N ALA A 91 7.85 -11.54 -2.95
CA ALA A 91 6.63 -12.27 -2.59
C ALA A 91 5.93 -11.76 -1.31
N PRO A 92 6.63 -11.48 -0.18
CA PRO A 92 5.94 -10.94 1.01
C PRO A 92 5.24 -9.61 0.76
N ARG A 93 5.85 -8.71 0.01
CA ARG A 93 5.24 -7.42 -0.35
C ARG A 93 4.02 -7.61 -1.25
N ARG A 94 4.10 -8.52 -2.21
CA ARG A 94 2.97 -8.85 -3.10
C ARG A 94 1.81 -9.45 -2.31
N PHE A 95 2.09 -10.31 -1.34
CA PHE A 95 1.06 -10.86 -0.47
C PHE A 95 0.34 -9.77 0.31
N ALA A 96 1.08 -8.83 0.91
CA ALA A 96 0.50 -7.72 1.65
C ALA A 96 -0.37 -6.84 0.74
N GLN A 97 0.07 -6.56 -0.48
CA GLN A 97 -0.70 -5.80 -1.47
C GLN A 97 -2.01 -6.50 -1.83
N GLY A 98 -1.95 -7.80 -2.08
CA GLY A 98 -3.13 -8.60 -2.42
C GLY A 98 -4.13 -8.66 -1.28
N LEU A 99 -3.64 -8.81 -0.05
CA LEU A 99 -4.48 -8.80 1.15
C LEU A 99 -5.18 -7.46 1.31
N ALA A 100 -4.43 -6.36 1.22
CA ALA A 100 -4.99 -5.02 1.30
C ALA A 100 -6.00 -4.74 0.19
N GLY A 101 -5.71 -5.19 -1.03
CA GLY A 101 -6.63 -5.07 -2.17
C GLY A 101 -7.92 -5.84 -1.95
N THR A 102 -7.84 -7.04 -1.38
CA THR A 102 -9.02 -7.85 -1.04
C THR A 102 -9.87 -7.18 0.03
N VAL A 103 -9.26 -6.66 1.09
CA VAL A 103 -9.98 -5.94 2.15
C VAL A 103 -10.65 -4.69 1.59
N ALA A 104 -9.96 -3.93 0.75
CA ALA A 104 -10.53 -2.76 0.09
C ALA A 104 -11.74 -3.11 -0.78
N MET A 105 -11.67 -4.22 -1.51
CA MET A 105 -12.79 -4.71 -2.33
C MET A 105 -13.99 -5.08 -1.46
N VAL A 106 -13.76 -5.78 -0.36
CA VAL A 106 -14.83 -6.17 0.57
C VAL A 106 -15.52 -4.93 1.13
N ILE A 107 -14.76 -3.92 1.55
CA ILE A 107 -15.31 -2.65 2.05
C ILE A 107 -16.13 -1.96 0.96
N GLY A 108 -15.59 -1.85 -0.26
CA GLY A 108 -16.26 -1.21 -1.38
C GLY A 108 -17.58 -1.88 -1.71
N VAL A 109 -17.60 -3.20 -1.79
CA VAL A 109 -18.82 -3.97 -2.06
C VAL A 109 -19.82 -3.83 -0.92
N ALA A 110 -19.36 -3.86 0.34
CA ALA A 110 -20.23 -3.69 1.50
C ALA A 110 -20.90 -2.31 1.49
N LEU A 111 -20.18 -1.25 1.12
CA LEU A 111 -20.74 0.10 0.99
C LEU A 111 -21.77 0.18 -0.13
N LEU A 112 -21.51 -0.46 -1.28
CA LEU A 112 -22.47 -0.52 -2.39
C LEU A 112 -23.74 -1.27 -2.02
N MET A 113 -23.62 -2.33 -1.21
CA MET A 113 -24.75 -3.15 -0.77
C MET A 113 -25.44 -2.59 0.48
N GLU A 114 -24.97 -1.45 0.98
CA GLU A 114 -25.50 -0.78 2.18
C GLU A 114 -25.44 -1.66 3.45
N VAL A 115 -24.47 -2.57 3.54
CA VAL A 115 -24.22 -3.37 4.74
C VAL A 115 -23.34 -2.58 5.71
N THR A 116 -23.96 -1.61 6.38
CA THR A 116 -23.25 -0.56 7.12
C THR A 116 -22.37 -1.08 8.25
N THR A 117 -22.91 -1.95 9.12
CA THR A 117 -22.15 -2.48 10.26
C THR A 117 -20.91 -3.25 9.80
N PHE A 118 -21.07 -4.11 8.80
CA PHE A 118 -19.97 -4.89 8.23
C PHE A 118 -18.91 -3.96 7.61
N ALA A 119 -19.35 -2.96 6.85
CA ALA A 119 -18.45 -1.98 6.24
C ALA A 119 -17.65 -1.22 7.30
N TRP A 120 -18.27 -0.78 8.39
CA TRP A 120 -17.59 -0.07 9.46
C TRP A 120 -16.56 -0.95 10.18
N ILE A 121 -16.85 -2.22 10.43
CA ILE A 121 -15.90 -3.14 11.06
C ILE A 121 -14.65 -3.28 10.19
N PHE A 122 -14.81 -3.56 8.90
CA PHE A 122 -13.67 -3.73 8.00
C PHE A 122 -12.91 -2.43 7.76
N GLN A 123 -13.59 -1.28 7.71
CA GLN A 123 -12.92 0.01 7.63
C GLN A 123 -12.06 0.27 8.88
N GLY A 124 -12.57 -0.04 10.05
CA GLY A 124 -11.82 0.08 11.30
C GLY A 124 -10.57 -0.79 11.30
N LEU A 125 -10.70 -2.05 10.90
CA LEU A 125 -9.58 -2.99 10.79
C LEU A 125 -8.54 -2.49 9.78
N PHE A 126 -8.98 -1.98 8.65
CA PHE A 126 -8.10 -1.49 7.60
C PHE A 126 -7.33 -0.24 8.06
N VAL A 127 -8.01 0.69 8.72
CA VAL A 127 -7.37 1.90 9.26
C VAL A 127 -6.32 1.53 10.31
N VAL A 128 -6.64 0.64 11.24
CA VAL A 128 -5.70 0.21 12.28
C VAL A 128 -4.47 -0.47 11.65
N ALA A 129 -4.69 -1.36 10.69
CA ALA A 129 -3.59 -2.03 9.99
C ALA A 129 -2.71 -1.04 9.21
N SER A 130 -3.33 -0.06 8.54
CA SER A 130 -2.61 0.97 7.80
C SER A 130 -1.78 1.85 8.73
N MET A 131 -2.33 2.23 9.87
CA MET A 131 -1.61 3.03 10.88
C MET A 131 -0.44 2.26 11.47
N ALA A 132 -0.59 0.96 11.70
CA ALA A 132 0.49 0.12 12.21
C ALA A 132 1.68 0.05 11.24
N VAL A 133 1.44 0.11 9.94
CA VAL A 133 2.49 0.12 8.93
C VAL A 133 3.13 1.51 8.77
N VAL A 134 2.32 2.57 8.78
CA VAL A 134 2.79 3.95 8.53
C VAL A 134 3.50 4.52 9.76
N PHE A 135 3.06 4.17 10.94
CA PHE A 135 3.59 4.63 12.22
C PHE A 135 4.15 3.47 13.03
#